data_01f8f2517a4fab64b1612888784a7f87
#
_entry.id   01f8f2517a4fab64b1612888784a7f87
#
_cell.length_a   1.000
_cell.length_b   1.000
_cell.length_c   1.000
_cell.angle_alpha   90.00
_cell.angle_beta   90.00
_cell.angle_gamma   90.00
#
_symmetry.space_group_name_H-M   'P 1'
#
loop_
_entity.id
_entity.type
_entity.pdbx_description
1 polymer ?
#
loop_
_entity_poly.entity_id
_entity_poly.type
_entity_poly.pdbx_seq_one_letter_code
_entity_poly.pdbx_strand_id
1 'polypeptide(L)'
;MTASAMLEILRRQDEALRFPRPITNGEALAIGLSAIEQARALGYPSAVRVIANGAIVFSHHMDGVGLENDWWMNKKLNTARETGLSTLRLYAEIQAGTRQAPAFLANKASYATEGGCVPMRTGDGHVFGYVLTSGAPHIYDHEVATRAIARFLGRDVPSALDDNG
;
A
#
# COMPACT_ATOMS: atom_id res chain seq x y z
N MET A 1 9.29 1.12 17.20
CA MET A 1 8.66 -0.22 16.94
C MET A 1 9.71 -1.17 16.37
N THR A 2 9.74 -2.44 16.82
CA THR A 2 10.62 -3.47 16.27
C THR A 2 10.04 -4.02 14.94
N ALA A 3 10.91 -4.60 14.08
CA ALA A 3 10.45 -5.21 12.82
C ALA A 3 9.44 -6.34 13.07
N SER A 4 9.63 -7.15 14.13
CA SER A 4 8.69 -8.22 14.47
C SER A 4 7.33 -7.69 14.94
N ALA A 5 7.31 -6.61 15.71
CA ALA A 5 6.07 -5.97 16.15
C ALA A 5 5.33 -5.35 14.95
N MET A 6 6.04 -4.68 14.07
CA MET A 6 5.46 -4.16 12.82
C MET A 6 4.88 -5.29 11.97
N LEU A 7 5.61 -6.39 11.81
CA LEU A 7 5.16 -7.53 11.03
C LEU A 7 3.83 -8.11 11.55
N GLU A 8 3.67 -8.18 12.87
CA GLU A 8 2.41 -8.64 13.48
C GLU A 8 1.23 -7.69 13.16
N ILE A 9 1.46 -6.38 13.22
CA ILE A 9 0.46 -5.38 12.83
C ILE A 9 0.07 -5.57 11.36
N LEU A 10 1.06 -5.70 10.46
CA LEU A 10 0.81 -5.85 9.03
C LEU A 10 0.05 -7.14 8.68
N ARG A 11 0.29 -8.23 9.41
CA ARG A 11 -0.49 -9.47 9.27
C ARG A 11 -1.95 -9.25 9.63
N ARG A 12 -2.21 -8.56 10.73
CA ARG A 12 -3.57 -8.21 11.15
C ARG A 12 -4.26 -7.27 10.16
N GLN A 13 -3.54 -6.31 9.58
CA GLN A 13 -4.06 -5.48 8.49
C GLN A 13 -4.45 -6.33 7.28
N ASP A 14 -3.57 -7.24 6.84
CA ASP A 14 -3.84 -8.12 5.69
C ASP A 14 -5.10 -8.97 5.87
N GLU A 15 -5.35 -9.47 7.08
CA GLU A 15 -6.56 -10.23 7.39
C GLU A 15 -7.80 -9.34 7.41
N ALA A 16 -7.71 -8.17 8.04
CA ALA A 16 -8.83 -7.26 8.18
C ALA A 16 -9.24 -6.59 6.86
N LEU A 17 -8.31 -6.42 5.92
CA LEU A 17 -8.53 -5.73 4.65
C LEU A 17 -8.98 -6.65 3.49
N ARG A 18 -9.49 -7.85 3.79
CA ARG A 18 -10.06 -8.74 2.78
C ARG A 18 -11.40 -8.21 2.30
N PHE A 19 -11.56 -8.17 0.98
CA PHE A 19 -12.81 -7.75 0.33
C PHE A 19 -13.78 -8.94 0.22
N PRO A 20 -15.10 -8.74 0.35
CA PRO A 20 -16.07 -9.81 0.12
C PRO A 20 -16.20 -10.17 -1.37
N ARG A 21 -15.85 -9.25 -2.26
CA ARG A 21 -15.87 -9.38 -3.73
C ARG A 21 -14.91 -8.39 -4.37
N PRO A 22 -14.53 -8.57 -5.64
CA PRO A 22 -13.89 -7.50 -6.43
C PRO A 22 -14.80 -6.26 -6.48
N ILE A 23 -14.20 -5.10 -6.67
CA ILE A 23 -14.91 -3.81 -6.67
C ILE A 23 -15.13 -3.29 -8.10
N THR A 24 -16.10 -2.40 -8.24
CA THR A 24 -16.33 -1.64 -9.48
C THR A 24 -15.29 -0.52 -9.64
N ASN A 25 -15.16 0.03 -10.84
CA ASN A 25 -14.31 1.19 -11.08
C ASN A 25 -14.79 2.44 -10.30
N GLY A 26 -16.11 2.59 -10.13
CA GLY A 26 -16.67 3.67 -9.29
C GLY A 26 -16.27 3.53 -7.81
N GLU A 27 -16.27 2.31 -7.28
CA GLU A 27 -15.78 2.01 -5.94
C GLU A 27 -14.26 2.25 -5.81
N ALA A 28 -13.49 1.88 -6.83
CA ALA A 28 -12.06 2.15 -6.88
C ALA A 28 -11.75 3.65 -6.92
N LEU A 29 -12.54 4.46 -7.63
CA LEU A 29 -12.47 5.92 -7.58
C LEU A 29 -12.69 6.44 -6.16
N ALA A 30 -13.69 5.93 -5.46
CA ALA A 30 -13.97 6.33 -4.07
C ALA A 30 -12.78 6.03 -3.13
N ILE A 31 -12.11 4.89 -3.31
CA ILE A 31 -10.89 4.54 -2.56
C ILE A 31 -9.77 5.56 -2.87
N GLY A 32 -9.58 5.91 -4.13
CA GLY A 32 -8.56 6.90 -4.54
C GLY A 32 -8.80 8.27 -3.91
N LEU A 33 -10.03 8.77 -3.92
CA LEU A 33 -10.40 10.03 -3.28
C LEU A 33 -10.21 9.97 -1.76
N SER A 34 -10.57 8.85 -1.13
CA SER A 34 -10.32 8.62 0.29
C SER A 34 -8.83 8.63 0.63
N ALA A 35 -7.97 8.05 -0.23
CA ALA A 35 -6.53 8.08 -0.03
C ALA A 35 -5.96 9.51 -0.02
N ILE A 36 -6.47 10.40 -0.88
CA ILE A 36 -6.10 11.83 -0.84
C ILE A 36 -6.50 12.48 0.49
N GLU A 37 -7.69 12.18 1.00
CA GLU A 37 -8.13 12.67 2.32
C GLU A 37 -7.24 12.14 3.45
N GLN A 38 -6.84 10.87 3.41
CA GLN A 38 -5.94 10.28 4.40
C GLN A 38 -4.54 10.91 4.35
N ALA A 39 -4.02 11.19 3.16
CA ALA A 39 -2.74 11.88 2.99
C ALA A 39 -2.79 13.29 3.62
N ARG A 40 -3.86 14.03 3.41
CA ARG A 40 -4.07 15.34 4.05
C ARG A 40 -4.12 15.24 5.56
N ALA A 41 -4.86 14.25 6.09
CA ALA A 41 -5.00 14.04 7.52
C ALA A 41 -3.66 13.68 8.19
N LEU A 42 -2.80 12.94 7.49
CA LEU A 42 -1.46 12.57 7.96
C LEU A 42 -0.42 13.68 7.72
N GLY A 43 -0.76 14.74 6.99
CA GLY A 43 0.10 15.92 6.80
C GLY A 43 1.16 15.78 5.72
N TYR A 44 1.05 14.82 4.82
CA TYR A 44 2.00 14.61 3.73
C TYR A 44 1.32 14.68 2.36
N PRO A 45 1.79 15.53 1.42
CA PRO A 45 1.33 15.45 0.04
C PRO A 45 1.77 14.11 -0.57
N SER A 46 0.89 13.49 -1.35
CA SER A 46 1.13 12.17 -1.93
C SER A 46 0.66 12.10 -3.37
N ALA A 47 1.36 11.31 -4.18
CA ALA A 47 0.82 10.76 -5.41
C ALA A 47 0.04 9.49 -5.06
N VAL A 48 -1.15 9.33 -5.60
CA VAL A 48 -2.04 8.20 -5.37
C VAL A 48 -2.45 7.59 -6.71
N ARG A 49 -2.42 6.27 -6.79
CA ARG A 49 -2.92 5.51 -7.94
C ARG A 49 -3.72 4.32 -7.44
N VAL A 50 -4.86 4.06 -8.07
CA VAL A 50 -5.65 2.85 -7.83
C VAL A 50 -5.75 2.08 -9.14
N ILE A 51 -5.33 0.81 -9.09
CA ILE A 51 -5.46 -0.16 -10.17
C ILE A 51 -6.56 -1.14 -9.77
N ALA A 52 -7.53 -1.32 -10.65
CA ALA A 52 -8.59 -2.31 -10.47
C ALA A 52 -9.09 -2.76 -11.85
N ASN A 53 -9.58 -3.99 -11.94
CA ASN A 53 -10.15 -4.52 -13.17
C ASN A 53 -9.22 -4.40 -14.40
N GLY A 54 -7.91 -4.56 -14.17
CA GLY A 54 -6.89 -4.48 -15.22
C GLY A 54 -6.56 -3.09 -15.73
N ALA A 55 -7.03 -2.02 -15.07
CA ALA A 55 -6.84 -0.64 -15.50
C ALA A 55 -6.36 0.26 -14.35
N ILE A 56 -5.66 1.36 -14.69
CA ILE A 56 -5.46 2.49 -13.79
C ILE A 56 -6.78 3.26 -13.76
N VAL A 57 -7.53 3.11 -12.68
CA VAL A 57 -8.85 3.73 -12.53
C VAL A 57 -8.76 5.14 -11.94
N PHE A 58 -7.75 5.37 -11.09
CA PHE A 58 -7.51 6.65 -10.43
C PHE A 58 -6.01 6.95 -10.42
N SER A 59 -5.65 8.19 -10.73
CA SER A 59 -4.28 8.68 -10.59
C SER A 59 -4.31 10.18 -10.32
N HIS A 60 -3.72 10.61 -9.19
CA HIS A 60 -3.66 12.01 -8.83
C HIS A 60 -2.36 12.32 -8.07
N HIS A 61 -1.74 13.43 -8.42
CA HIS A 61 -0.62 14.02 -7.70
C HIS A 61 -1.12 15.21 -6.92
N MET A 62 -1.00 15.18 -5.60
CA MET A 62 -1.21 16.38 -4.78
C MET A 62 -0.09 17.40 -5.07
N ASP A 63 -0.36 18.68 -4.83
CA ASP A 63 0.67 19.71 -4.94
C ASP A 63 1.85 19.37 -4.02
N GLY A 64 3.08 19.48 -4.54
CA GLY A 64 4.32 19.19 -3.80
C GLY A 64 4.94 17.82 -4.09
N VAL A 65 4.29 16.95 -4.88
CA VAL A 65 4.90 15.72 -5.38
C VAL A 65 5.08 15.77 -6.90
N GLY A 66 6.04 15.04 -7.42
CA GLY A 66 6.46 15.12 -8.80
C GLY A 66 6.50 13.78 -9.53
N LEU A 67 7.07 13.81 -10.73
CA LEU A 67 7.14 12.65 -11.62
C LEU A 67 7.92 11.48 -11.04
N GLU A 68 8.91 11.72 -10.17
CA GLU A 68 9.66 10.70 -9.48
C GLU A 68 8.77 9.79 -8.60
N ASN A 69 7.62 10.31 -8.13
CA ASN A 69 6.67 9.53 -7.37
C ASN A 69 5.96 8.47 -8.22
N ASP A 70 5.77 8.72 -9.53
CA ASP A 70 5.30 7.69 -10.46
C ASP A 70 6.32 6.55 -10.59
N TRP A 71 7.60 6.88 -10.66
CA TRP A 71 8.66 5.86 -10.73
C TRP A 71 8.70 5.02 -9.46
N TRP A 72 8.56 5.64 -8.30
CA TRP A 72 8.45 4.91 -7.03
C TRP A 72 7.22 4.00 -6.99
N MET A 73 6.06 4.50 -7.40
CA MET A 73 4.84 3.67 -7.46
C MET A 73 5.01 2.48 -8.41
N ASN A 74 5.66 2.66 -9.55
CA ASN A 74 5.91 1.56 -10.49
C ASN A 74 6.83 0.48 -9.88
N LYS A 75 7.89 0.87 -9.19
CA LYS A 75 8.78 -0.07 -8.49
C LYS A 75 8.04 -0.84 -7.38
N LYS A 76 7.26 -0.14 -6.58
CA LYS A 76 6.43 -0.73 -5.53
C LYS A 76 5.41 -1.73 -6.12
N LEU A 77 4.77 -1.36 -7.23
CA LEU A 77 3.83 -2.23 -7.92
C LEU A 77 4.50 -3.53 -8.40
N ASN A 78 5.66 -3.42 -9.04
CA ASN A 78 6.41 -4.57 -9.52
C ASN A 78 6.71 -5.55 -8.38
N THR A 79 7.16 -5.04 -7.23
CA THR A 79 7.45 -5.85 -6.05
C THR A 79 6.19 -6.55 -5.50
N ALA A 80 5.09 -5.82 -5.37
CA ALA A 80 3.83 -6.38 -4.87
C ALA A 80 3.25 -7.44 -5.82
N ARG A 81 3.40 -7.25 -7.13
CA ARG A 81 2.97 -8.25 -8.13
C ARG A 81 3.76 -9.55 -8.04
N GLU A 82 5.07 -9.48 -7.83
CA GLU A 82 5.93 -10.66 -7.69
C GLU A 82 5.65 -11.44 -6.41
N THR A 83 5.29 -10.76 -5.32
CA THR A 83 5.20 -11.37 -3.99
C THR A 83 3.78 -11.63 -3.52
N GLY A 84 2.80 -10.91 -4.07
CA GLY A 84 1.42 -10.91 -3.55
C GLY A 84 1.27 -10.20 -2.20
N LEU A 85 2.32 -9.56 -1.69
CA LEU A 85 2.33 -8.85 -0.41
C LEU A 85 2.30 -7.34 -0.62
N SER A 86 1.87 -6.60 0.40
CA SER A 86 2.18 -5.18 0.44
C SER A 86 3.70 -4.99 0.54
N THR A 87 4.21 -3.91 -0.03
CA THR A 87 5.65 -3.65 -0.01
C THR A 87 6.19 -3.49 1.41
N LEU A 88 5.44 -2.84 2.30
CA LEU A 88 5.83 -2.73 3.70
C LEU A 88 5.84 -4.10 4.41
N ARG A 89 4.92 -5.00 4.08
CA ARG A 89 4.90 -6.36 4.62
C ARG A 89 6.17 -7.12 4.23
N LEU A 90 6.54 -7.08 2.95
CA LEU A 90 7.78 -7.70 2.49
C LEU A 90 9.00 -7.10 3.21
N TYR A 91 9.07 -5.77 3.29
CA TYR A 91 10.13 -5.08 4.04
C TYR A 91 10.22 -5.60 5.48
N ALA A 92 9.11 -5.65 6.21
CA ALA A 92 9.09 -6.09 7.60
C ALA A 92 9.49 -7.56 7.76
N GLU A 93 9.09 -8.44 6.85
CA GLU A 93 9.51 -9.86 6.85
C GLU A 93 11.01 -10.02 6.66
N ILE A 94 11.61 -9.24 5.76
CA ILE A 94 13.06 -9.24 5.54
C ILE A 94 13.79 -8.71 6.78
N GLN A 95 13.34 -7.57 7.33
CA GLN A 95 13.96 -6.97 8.51
C GLN A 95 13.81 -7.83 9.77
N ALA A 96 12.73 -8.56 9.91
CA ALA A 96 12.52 -9.50 11.01
C ALA A 96 13.25 -10.84 10.81
N GLY A 97 13.89 -11.05 9.67
CA GLY A 97 14.61 -12.30 9.35
C GLY A 97 13.71 -13.50 9.08
N THR A 98 12.41 -13.27 8.87
CA THR A 98 11.44 -14.35 8.56
C THR A 98 11.37 -14.69 7.07
N ARG A 99 12.00 -13.87 6.22
CA ARG A 99 12.11 -14.07 4.77
C ARG A 99 13.47 -13.61 4.27
N GLN A 100 14.08 -14.40 3.39
CA GLN A 100 15.23 -13.94 2.61
C GLN A 100 14.76 -12.89 1.58
N ALA A 101 15.59 -11.87 1.35
CA ALA A 101 15.35 -10.90 0.30
C ALA A 101 15.33 -11.60 -1.06
N PRO A 102 14.24 -11.51 -1.84
CA PRO A 102 14.19 -12.06 -3.19
C PRO A 102 15.28 -11.48 -4.08
N ALA A 103 15.84 -12.31 -4.95
CA ALA A 103 16.96 -11.91 -5.83
C ALA A 103 16.62 -10.73 -6.75
N PHE A 104 15.35 -10.58 -7.16
CA PHE A 104 14.92 -9.47 -8.03
C PHE A 104 15.10 -8.09 -7.37
N LEU A 105 15.13 -8.00 -6.04
CA LEU A 105 15.35 -6.74 -5.32
C LEU A 105 16.74 -6.13 -5.55
N ALA A 106 17.70 -6.89 -6.10
CA ALA A 106 18.98 -6.34 -6.54
C ALA A 106 18.81 -5.36 -7.70
N ASN A 107 17.74 -5.48 -8.50
CA ASN A 107 17.41 -4.54 -9.56
C ASN A 107 16.66 -3.32 -8.99
N LYS A 108 17.41 -2.36 -8.46
CA LYS A 108 16.87 -1.13 -7.86
C LYS A 108 16.18 -0.18 -8.85
N ALA A 109 16.40 -0.36 -10.14
CA ALA A 109 15.71 0.43 -11.18
C ALA A 109 14.24 0.00 -11.32
N SER A 110 13.91 -1.26 -11.02
CA SER A 110 12.58 -1.84 -11.26
C SER A 110 11.82 -2.23 -10.01
N TYR A 111 12.49 -2.40 -8.86
CA TYR A 111 11.88 -2.92 -7.63
C TYR A 111 12.23 -2.08 -6.41
N ALA A 112 11.30 -2.00 -5.46
CA ALA A 112 11.47 -1.33 -4.18
C ALA A 112 10.66 -2.04 -3.08
N THR A 113 11.14 -2.00 -1.84
CA THR A 113 10.43 -2.53 -0.67
C THR A 113 9.83 -1.45 0.21
N GLU A 114 10.06 -0.19 -0.12
CA GLU A 114 9.45 0.94 0.58
C GLU A 114 7.93 0.82 0.55
N GLY A 115 7.29 1.01 1.70
CA GLY A 115 5.84 0.93 1.85
C GLY A 115 5.09 1.87 0.90
N GLY A 116 3.86 1.52 0.55
CA GLY A 116 3.01 2.33 -0.30
C GLY A 116 2.39 1.60 -1.49
N CYS A 117 2.55 0.28 -1.61
CA CYS A 117 1.73 -0.54 -2.48
C CYS A 117 1.00 -1.60 -1.65
N VAL A 118 -0.32 -1.55 -1.64
CA VAL A 118 -1.19 -2.48 -0.90
C VAL A 118 -2.08 -3.22 -1.89
N PRO A 119 -1.95 -4.55 -2.02
CA PRO A 119 -2.85 -5.33 -2.84
C PRO A 119 -4.27 -5.34 -2.27
N MET A 120 -5.25 -5.20 -3.13
CA MET A 120 -6.65 -5.45 -2.80
C MET A 120 -6.99 -6.89 -3.18
N ARG A 121 -7.45 -7.67 -2.20
CA ARG A 121 -7.74 -9.09 -2.40
C ARG A 121 -9.04 -9.52 -1.77
N THR A 122 -9.68 -10.50 -2.35
CA THR A 122 -10.84 -11.18 -1.80
C THR A 122 -10.47 -12.17 -0.70
N GLY A 123 -11.47 -12.68 0.03
CA GLY A 123 -11.25 -13.60 1.14
C GLY A 123 -10.52 -14.90 0.76
N ASP A 124 -10.63 -15.35 -0.49
CA ASP A 124 -9.90 -16.49 -1.05
C ASP A 124 -8.45 -16.19 -1.47
N GLY A 125 -8.01 -14.93 -1.31
CA GLY A 125 -6.65 -14.48 -1.63
C GLY A 125 -6.44 -13.96 -3.05
N HIS A 126 -7.47 -13.97 -3.92
CA HIS A 126 -7.36 -13.43 -5.27
C HIS A 126 -7.12 -11.92 -5.23
N VAL A 127 -6.03 -11.46 -5.82
CA VAL A 127 -5.69 -10.04 -5.97
C VAL A 127 -6.36 -9.49 -7.22
N PHE A 128 -7.21 -8.49 -7.06
CA PHE A 128 -7.94 -7.85 -8.16
C PHE A 128 -7.49 -6.41 -8.42
N GLY A 129 -6.63 -5.86 -7.59
CA GLY A 129 -6.14 -4.50 -7.74
C GLY A 129 -5.09 -4.11 -6.72
N TYR A 130 -4.68 -2.84 -6.78
CA TYR A 130 -3.65 -2.26 -5.91
C TYR A 130 -3.97 -0.81 -5.61
N VAL A 131 -3.70 -0.39 -4.37
CA VAL A 131 -3.62 1.03 -4.00
C VAL A 131 -2.15 1.38 -3.83
N LEU A 132 -1.71 2.39 -4.58
CA LEU A 132 -0.33 2.88 -4.60
C LEU A 132 -0.26 4.29 -4.10
N THR A 133 0.75 4.57 -3.28
CA THR A 133 1.01 5.88 -2.70
C THR A 133 2.52 6.15 -2.68
N SER A 134 2.90 7.41 -2.89
CA SER A 134 4.29 7.84 -2.80
C SER A 134 4.35 9.34 -2.51
N GLY A 135 5.21 9.76 -1.58
CA GLY A 135 5.43 11.17 -1.26
C GLY A 135 5.71 11.44 0.22
N ALA A 136 5.40 10.47 1.09
CA ALA A 136 5.64 10.53 2.52
C ALA A 136 6.78 9.57 2.94
N PRO A 137 7.22 9.58 4.20
CA PRO A 137 7.99 8.47 4.74
C PRO A 137 7.24 7.15 4.52
N HIS A 138 7.95 6.09 4.14
CA HIS A 138 7.33 4.90 3.55
C HIS A 138 6.26 4.19 4.41
N ILE A 139 6.33 4.32 5.74
CA ILE A 139 5.29 3.79 6.64
C ILE A 139 4.01 4.61 6.51
N TYR A 140 4.13 5.94 6.35
CA TYR A 140 2.99 6.83 6.11
C TYR A 140 2.35 6.57 4.74
N ASP A 141 3.15 6.35 3.70
CA ASP A 141 2.64 5.93 2.39
C ASP A 141 1.78 4.66 2.52
N HIS A 142 2.25 3.66 3.26
CA HIS A 142 1.50 2.44 3.53
C HIS A 142 0.19 2.73 4.28
N GLU A 143 0.23 3.59 5.32
CA GLU A 143 -0.95 3.94 6.11
C GLU A 143 -2.00 4.71 5.30
N VAL A 144 -1.61 5.58 4.39
CA VAL A 144 -2.54 6.24 3.47
C VAL A 144 -3.36 5.20 2.70
N ALA A 145 -2.69 4.20 2.11
CA ALA A 145 -3.36 3.15 1.34
C ALA A 145 -4.24 2.26 2.22
N THR A 146 -3.75 1.79 3.35
CA THR A 146 -4.50 0.89 4.25
C THR A 146 -5.70 1.56 4.87
N ARG A 147 -5.58 2.82 5.31
CA ARG A 147 -6.70 3.59 5.86
C ARG A 147 -7.78 3.87 4.83
N ALA A 148 -7.41 4.14 3.58
CA ALA A 148 -8.38 4.32 2.50
C ALA A 148 -9.19 3.03 2.24
N ILE A 149 -8.52 1.88 2.21
CA ILE A 149 -9.19 0.58 2.05
C ILE A 149 -10.05 0.27 3.27
N ALA A 150 -9.52 0.45 4.48
CA ALA A 150 -10.24 0.20 5.73
C ALA A 150 -11.53 1.03 5.82
N ARG A 151 -11.46 2.31 5.46
CA ARG A 151 -12.63 3.20 5.42
C ARG A 151 -13.67 2.72 4.42
N PHE A 152 -13.25 2.31 3.24
CA PHE A 152 -14.17 1.74 2.23
C PHE A 152 -14.87 0.48 2.74
N LEU A 153 -14.12 -0.41 3.42
CA LEU A 153 -14.66 -1.64 3.99
C LEU A 153 -15.45 -1.43 5.30
N GLY A 154 -15.40 -0.24 5.90
CA GLY A 154 -16.00 0.02 7.21
C GLY A 154 -15.37 -0.80 8.33
N ARG A 155 -14.04 -0.98 8.31
CA ARG A 155 -13.29 -1.80 9.28
C ARG A 155 -12.24 -0.99 10.01
N ASP A 156 -12.08 -1.27 11.29
CA ASP A 156 -10.95 -0.80 12.07
C ASP A 156 -9.76 -1.72 11.88
N VAL A 157 -8.59 -1.15 11.66
CA VAL A 157 -7.33 -1.88 11.50
C VAL A 157 -6.25 -1.26 12.39
N PRO A 158 -5.32 -2.08 12.91
CA PRO A 158 -4.21 -1.53 13.69
C PRO A 158 -3.33 -0.65 12.79
N SER A 159 -2.80 0.44 13.33
CA SER A 159 -1.87 1.32 12.63
C SER A 159 -0.45 0.77 12.66
N ALA A 160 0.28 0.90 11.55
CA ALA A 160 1.71 0.64 11.49
C ALA A 160 2.55 1.83 11.97
N LEU A 161 1.92 2.99 12.23
CA LEU A 161 2.58 4.13 12.88
C LEU A 161 2.70 3.87 14.38
N ASP A 162 3.81 4.27 14.97
CA ASP A 162 3.96 4.26 16.42
C ASP A 162 3.02 5.29 17.05
N ASP A 163 2.36 4.91 18.16
CA ASP A 163 1.48 5.82 18.93
C ASP A 163 2.25 6.97 19.62
N ASN A 164 3.56 7.07 19.39
CA ASN A 164 4.46 8.07 19.96
C ASN A 164 4.81 9.18 18.94
N GLY A 165 3.84 9.56 18.12
CA GLY A 165 3.97 10.68 17.19
C GLY A 165 3.16 11.88 17.63
#